data_4cc638499077f9650930dbb1b5da6239
#
_entry.id   4cc638499077f9650930dbb1b5da6239
#
_cell.length_a   1.000
_cell.length_b   1.000
_cell.length_c   1.000
_cell.angle_alpha   90.00
_cell.angle_beta   90.00
_cell.angle_gamma   90.00
#
_symmetry.space_group_name_H-M   'P 1'
#
loop_
_entity.id
_entity.type
_entity.pdbx_description
1 polymer ?
#
loop_
_entity_poly.entity_id
_entity_poly.type
_entity_poly.pdbx_seq_one_letter_code
_entity_poly.pdbx_strand_id
1 'polypeptide(L)'
;MDIAYVDEVTGGYSFAKFFKEAELLLIETDKKTAIVSMDIDGFKYFNDMFGYGEGNDLLRYIWQKVKASLSEGEILAHGVADTFIFCCA
;
A
#
# COMPACT_ATOMS: atom_id res chain seq x y z
N MET A 1 -7.39 21.02 7.79
CA MET A 1 -7.55 19.56 7.90
C MET A 1 -6.23 18.90 7.52
N ASP A 2 -5.69 18.15 8.43
CA ASP A 2 -4.41 17.49 8.17
C ASP A 2 -4.60 16.26 7.28
N ILE A 3 -3.74 16.11 6.29
CA ILE A 3 -3.73 14.91 5.45
C ILE A 3 -2.96 13.83 6.18
N ALA A 4 -3.59 12.67 6.35
CA ALA A 4 -2.94 11.53 6.99
C ALA A 4 -1.95 10.88 6.01
N TYR A 5 -0.67 10.92 6.34
CA TYR A 5 0.38 10.31 5.53
C TYR A 5 0.75 8.89 5.99
N VAL A 6 0.22 8.48 7.14
CA VAL A 6 0.50 7.15 7.69
C VAL A 6 -0.79 6.34 7.68
N ASP A 7 -0.71 5.13 7.15
CA ASP A 7 -1.83 4.19 7.18
C ASP A 7 -1.90 3.55 8.58
N GLU A 8 -3.06 3.63 9.21
CA GLU A 8 -3.23 3.17 10.58
C GLU A 8 -3.16 1.64 10.70
N VAL A 9 -3.50 0.92 9.65
CA VAL A 9 -3.51 -0.56 9.67
C VAL A 9 -2.12 -1.12 9.58
N THR A 10 -1.32 -0.65 8.62
CA THR A 10 0.00 -1.22 8.33
C THR A 10 1.14 -0.43 8.94
N GLY A 11 0.90 0.82 9.30
CA GLY A 11 1.96 1.73 9.76
C GLY A 11 2.82 2.30 8.64
N GLY A 12 2.55 1.91 7.40
CA GLY A 12 3.28 2.40 6.24
C GLY A 12 2.63 3.64 5.62
N TYR A 13 2.90 3.86 4.34
CA TYR A 13 2.37 5.03 3.63
C TYR A 13 0.87 4.89 3.37
N SER A 14 0.16 6.00 3.55
CA SER A 14 -1.19 6.15 3.01
C SER A 14 -1.12 6.44 1.51
N PHE A 15 -2.28 6.41 0.82
CA PHE A 15 -2.32 6.78 -0.59
C PHE A 15 -1.89 8.23 -0.81
N ALA A 16 -2.24 9.14 0.10
CA ALA A 16 -1.84 10.54 0.00
C ALA A 16 -0.32 10.69 -0.01
N LYS A 17 0.37 9.98 0.88
CA LYS A 17 1.82 9.98 0.93
C LYS A 17 2.43 9.32 -0.30
N PHE A 18 1.82 8.21 -0.75
CA PHE A 18 2.28 7.50 -1.94
C PHE A 18 2.29 8.41 -3.16
N PHE A 19 1.17 9.10 -3.43
CA PHE A 19 1.08 9.95 -4.61
C PHE A 19 2.05 11.13 -4.54
N LYS A 20 2.28 11.66 -3.35
CA LYS A 20 3.25 12.74 -3.17
C LYS A 20 4.67 12.28 -3.49
N GLU A 21 5.07 11.11 -2.98
CA GLU A 21 6.39 10.55 -3.23
C GLU A 21 6.55 10.09 -4.69
N ALA A 22 5.51 9.51 -5.28
CA ALA A 22 5.53 9.09 -6.68
C ALA A 22 5.70 10.27 -7.61
N GLU A 23 5.04 11.39 -7.33
CA GLU A 23 5.20 12.62 -8.11
C GLU A 23 6.65 13.08 -8.12
N LEU A 24 7.29 13.08 -6.96
CA LEU A 24 8.70 13.45 -6.85
C LEU A 24 9.60 12.50 -7.64
N LEU A 25 9.34 11.20 -7.57
CA LEU A 25 10.12 10.21 -8.33
C LEU A 25 9.98 10.41 -9.83
N LEU A 26 8.79 10.72 -10.32
CA LEU A 26 8.55 10.94 -11.74
C LEU A 26 9.27 12.20 -12.25
N ILE A 27 9.45 13.20 -11.39
CA ILE A 27 10.17 14.42 -11.73
C ILE A 27 11.68 14.20 -11.74
N GLU A 28 12.19 13.42 -10.78
CA GLU A 28 13.63 13.27 -10.56
C GLU A 28 14.30 12.21 -11.44
N THR A 29 13.54 11.25 -11.96
CA THR A 29 14.11 10.14 -12.71
C THR A 29 13.57 10.08 -14.13
N ASP A 30 14.47 9.81 -15.10
CA ASP A 30 14.09 9.54 -16.48
C ASP A 30 13.64 8.09 -16.69
N LYS A 31 13.65 7.29 -15.65
CA LYS A 31 13.29 5.88 -15.74
C LYS A 31 11.78 5.71 -15.82
N LYS A 32 11.35 4.79 -16.66
CA LYS A 32 9.95 4.42 -16.72
C LYS A 32 9.56 3.74 -15.42
N THR A 33 8.47 4.23 -14.83
CA THR A 33 7.97 3.72 -13.57
C THR A 33 6.52 3.27 -13.76
N ALA A 34 6.20 2.09 -13.27
CA ALA A 34 4.84 1.56 -13.30
C ALA A 34 4.20 1.68 -11.92
N ILE A 35 2.94 2.08 -11.90
CA ILE A 35 2.12 2.08 -10.69
C ILE A 35 1.18 0.89 -10.78
N VAL A 36 1.24 0.00 -9.79
CA VAL A 36 0.45 -1.24 -9.77
C VAL A 36 -0.52 -1.18 -8.60
N SER A 37 -1.78 -1.46 -8.88
CA SER A 37 -2.83 -1.57 -7.87
C SER A 37 -3.15 -3.04 -7.67
N MET A 38 -3.29 -3.46 -6.42
CA MET A 38 -3.55 -4.84 -6.06
C MET A 38 -4.66 -4.92 -5.02
N ASP A 39 -5.67 -5.74 -5.26
CA ASP A 39 -6.77 -6.00 -4.34
C ASP A 39 -6.74 -7.45 -3.91
N ILE A 40 -7.23 -7.72 -2.69
CA ILE A 40 -7.32 -9.08 -2.16
C ILE A 40 -8.69 -9.66 -2.45
N ASP A 41 -8.75 -10.71 -3.24
CA ASP A 41 -10.00 -11.40 -3.52
C ASP A 41 -10.59 -12.02 -2.26
N GLY A 42 -11.89 -11.79 -2.03
CA GLY A 42 -12.60 -12.39 -0.91
C GLY A 42 -12.32 -11.79 0.44
N PHE A 43 -11.65 -10.62 0.50
CA PHE A 43 -11.31 -9.98 1.77
C PHE A 43 -12.55 -9.68 2.61
N LYS A 44 -13.63 -9.26 1.99
CA LYS A 44 -14.89 -8.99 2.69
C LYS A 44 -15.40 -10.28 3.40
N TYR A 45 -15.34 -11.40 2.70
CA TYR A 45 -15.75 -12.68 3.27
C TYR A 45 -14.85 -13.11 4.41
N PHE A 46 -13.55 -12.86 4.28
CA PHE A 46 -12.60 -13.13 5.35
C PHE A 46 -12.95 -12.33 6.61
N ASN A 47 -13.25 -11.05 6.46
CA ASN A 47 -13.67 -10.20 7.59
C ASN A 47 -14.97 -10.66 8.20
N ASP A 48 -15.93 -11.09 7.38
CA ASP A 48 -17.23 -11.58 7.85
C ASP A 48 -17.07 -12.88 8.67
N MET A 49 -16.11 -13.73 8.30
CA MET A 49 -15.86 -15.00 8.99
C MET A 49 -15.01 -14.85 10.24
N PHE A 50 -13.98 -14.02 10.18
CA PHE A 50 -12.92 -13.96 11.21
C PHE A 50 -12.88 -12.64 11.96
N GLY A 51 -13.59 -11.62 11.51
CA GLY A 51 -13.62 -10.30 12.13
C GLY A 51 -12.56 -9.35 11.58
N TYR A 52 -12.76 -8.07 11.85
CA TYR A 52 -11.87 -7.01 11.33
C TYR A 52 -10.47 -7.06 11.93
N GLY A 53 -10.33 -7.52 13.18
CA GLY A 53 -9.03 -7.68 13.80
C GLY A 53 -8.15 -8.65 13.03
N GLU A 54 -8.69 -9.79 12.66
CA GLU A 54 -7.98 -10.79 11.84
C GLU A 54 -7.75 -10.26 10.43
N GLY A 55 -8.70 -9.50 9.87
CA GLY A 55 -8.54 -8.86 8.57
C GLY A 55 -7.38 -7.86 8.58
N ASN A 56 -7.27 -7.06 9.63
CA ASN A 56 -6.17 -6.10 9.76
C ASN A 56 -4.81 -6.82 9.89
N ASP A 57 -4.79 -7.94 10.60
CA ASP A 57 -3.56 -8.75 10.72
C ASP A 57 -3.14 -9.32 9.36
N LEU A 58 -4.11 -9.76 8.55
CA LEU A 58 -3.84 -10.22 7.19
C LEU A 58 -3.27 -9.10 6.33
N LEU A 59 -3.83 -7.90 6.41
CA LEU A 59 -3.33 -6.75 5.67
C LEU A 59 -1.89 -6.42 6.05
N ARG A 60 -1.57 -6.45 7.34
CA ARG A 60 -0.19 -6.22 7.82
C ARG A 60 0.77 -7.29 7.31
N TYR A 61 0.32 -8.53 7.29
CA TYR A 61 1.13 -9.64 6.79
C TYR A 61 1.46 -9.44 5.30
N ILE A 62 0.44 -9.13 4.50
CA ILE A 62 0.62 -8.91 3.06
C ILE A 62 1.51 -7.69 2.82
N TRP A 63 1.31 -6.61 3.57
CA TRP A 63 2.13 -5.42 3.45
C TRP A 63 3.61 -5.72 3.69
N GLN A 64 3.90 -6.49 4.73
CA GLN A 64 5.29 -6.88 5.04
C GLN A 64 5.90 -7.73 3.93
N LYS A 65 5.13 -8.66 3.37
CA LYS A 65 5.60 -9.53 2.30
C LYS A 65 5.86 -8.76 1.01
N VAL A 66 4.96 -7.87 0.63
CA VAL A 66 5.14 -7.05 -0.58
C VAL A 66 6.32 -6.10 -0.39
N LYS A 67 6.40 -5.45 0.75
CA LYS A 67 7.49 -4.52 1.04
C LYS A 67 8.85 -5.21 0.98
N ALA A 68 8.95 -6.42 1.51
CA ALA A 68 10.18 -7.20 1.46
C ALA A 68 10.59 -7.57 0.03
N SER A 69 9.63 -7.62 -0.89
CA SER A 69 9.88 -7.95 -2.30
C SER A 69 10.26 -6.74 -3.13
N LEU A 70 10.04 -5.52 -2.62
CA LEU A 70 10.34 -4.30 -3.37
C LEU A 70 11.83 -3.97 -3.29
N SER A 71 12.33 -3.37 -4.36
CA SER A 71 13.71 -2.89 -4.42
C SER A 71 13.83 -1.51 -3.77
N GLU A 72 15.06 -1.10 -3.47
CA GLU A 72 15.32 0.22 -2.94
C GLU A 72 14.79 1.30 -3.89
N GLY A 73 14.13 2.29 -3.34
CA GLY A 73 13.51 3.36 -4.12
C GLY A 73 12.10 3.06 -4.60
N GLU A 74 11.64 1.83 -4.47
CA GLU A 74 10.27 1.49 -4.76
C GLU A 74 9.40 1.75 -3.53
N ILE A 75 8.15 2.19 -3.75
CA ILE A 75 7.28 2.59 -2.66
C ILE A 75 5.98 1.79 -2.67
N LEU A 76 5.42 1.62 -1.48
CA LEU A 76 4.21 0.83 -1.26
C LEU A 76 3.28 1.61 -0.34
N ALA A 77 1.99 1.57 -0.63
CA ALA A 77 0.97 2.14 0.24
C ALA A 77 -0.23 1.21 0.36
N HIS A 78 -0.93 1.35 1.46
CA HIS A 78 -2.21 0.70 1.70
C HIS A 78 -3.28 1.79 1.83
N GLY A 79 -4.40 1.57 1.15
CA GLY A 79 -5.52 2.50 1.19
C GLY A 79 -6.71 1.92 1.92
N VAL A 80 -7.89 2.10 1.33
CA VAL A 80 -9.15 1.68 1.93
C VAL A 80 -9.31 0.17 1.76
N ALA A 81 -9.73 -0.49 2.84
CA ALA A 81 -10.06 -1.92 2.86
C ALA A 81 -8.86 -2.80 2.44
N ASP A 82 -8.92 -3.40 1.26
CA ASP A 82 -7.98 -4.40 0.80
C ASP A 82 -7.12 -3.95 -0.38
N THR A 83 -7.07 -2.64 -0.63
CA THR A 83 -6.34 -2.11 -1.79
C THR A 83 -4.93 -1.68 -1.42
N PHE A 84 -3.96 -2.26 -2.11
CA PHE A 84 -2.55 -1.88 -2.05
C PHE A 84 -2.14 -1.25 -3.36
N ILE A 85 -1.24 -0.29 -3.30
CA ILE A 85 -0.69 0.35 -4.49
C ILE A 85 0.83 0.42 -4.31
N PHE A 86 1.56 0.09 -5.36
CA PHE A 86 3.01 0.19 -5.31
C PHE A 86 3.58 0.68 -6.63
N CYS A 87 4.78 1.23 -6.52
CA CYS A 87 5.51 1.81 -7.65
C CYS A 87 6.75 0.96 -7.88
N CYS A 88 6.94 0.50 -9.11
CA CYS A 88 8.11 -0.29 -9.46
C CYS A 88 8.74 0.23 -10.76
N ALA A 89 10.02 0.08 -10.84
CA ALA A 89 10.78 0.51 -12.00
C ALA A 89 10.71 -0.49 -13.15
#